data_279a47e64fd201848e37ea73a1509c11
#
_entry.id   279a47e64fd201848e37ea73a1509c11
#
_cell.length_a   1.000
_cell.length_b   1.000
_cell.length_c   1.000
_cell.angle_alpha   90.00
_cell.angle_beta   90.00
_cell.angle_gamma   90.00
#
_symmetry.space_group_name_H-M   'P 1'
#
loop_
_entity.id
_entity.type
_entity.pdbx_description
1 polymer ?
#
loop_
_entity_poly.entity_id
_entity_poly.type
_entity_poly.pdbx_seq_one_letter_code
_entity_poly.pdbx_strand_id
1 'polypeptide(L)'
;MRLMVHSKSTTQYIGDWNYDETLMVTHHPTKEVLEMADSKDQVIAIGGGSVIDTAKIISKNPIIAIPTTFAGASRTSHAVYWDGPKKLNWNTRLPVTVLRSEYLKTLSDDIYRYSKTDCVCHALESLISLKATVESRFYALTAFELINKGRMEDLLTASLLAADAFEITGTNILHALSYPLTAIYGVPHGKALLFLLPKLLPYIGDLLNINIPIDGTIDIKVDMVNVIDEALKYPKIYETGKRINKEILTRLLEITQ
;
A
#
# COMPACT_ATOMS: atom_id res chain seq x y z
N MET A 1 -24.30 -11.28 -14.16
CA MET A 1 -23.02 -11.37 -14.90
C MET A 1 -21.90 -11.08 -13.94
N ARG A 2 -20.94 -12.01 -13.82
CA ARG A 2 -19.80 -11.92 -12.90
C ARG A 2 -18.54 -11.55 -13.67
N LEU A 3 -17.88 -10.46 -13.30
CA LEU A 3 -16.65 -10.01 -13.90
C LEU A 3 -15.44 -10.47 -13.08
N MET A 4 -14.43 -11.05 -13.74
CA MET A 4 -13.12 -11.34 -13.20
C MET A 4 -12.15 -10.22 -13.58
N VAL A 5 -11.57 -9.52 -12.58
CA VAL A 5 -10.52 -8.51 -12.76
C VAL A 5 -9.19 -9.11 -12.33
N HIS A 6 -8.20 -9.05 -13.22
CA HIS A 6 -6.91 -9.70 -12.98
C HIS A 6 -5.74 -8.94 -13.63
N SER A 7 -4.52 -9.30 -13.28
CA SER A 7 -3.30 -8.85 -13.97
C SER A 7 -2.75 -9.94 -14.88
N LYS A 8 -1.77 -9.59 -15.72
CA LYS A 8 -1.06 -10.57 -16.56
C LYS A 8 -0.44 -11.70 -15.73
N SER A 9 0.18 -11.38 -14.59
CA SER A 9 0.82 -12.37 -13.71
C SER A 9 -0.15 -13.32 -13.04
N THR A 10 -1.42 -12.94 -12.90
CA THR A 10 -2.44 -13.75 -12.22
C THR A 10 -3.40 -14.46 -13.17
N THR A 11 -3.23 -14.32 -14.48
CA THR A 11 -4.07 -14.98 -15.51
C THR A 11 -4.18 -16.50 -15.32
N GLN A 12 -3.12 -17.16 -14.85
CA GLN A 12 -3.12 -18.61 -14.62
C GLN A 12 -4.06 -19.07 -13.49
N TYR A 13 -4.52 -18.17 -12.61
CA TYR A 13 -5.37 -18.49 -11.46
C TYR A 13 -6.85 -18.21 -11.69
N ILE A 14 -7.23 -17.53 -12.80
CA ILE A 14 -8.63 -17.19 -13.04
C ILE A 14 -9.50 -18.42 -13.30
N GLY A 15 -8.93 -19.50 -13.85
CA GLY A 15 -9.63 -20.78 -14.08
C GLY A 15 -10.14 -21.48 -12.82
N ASP A 16 -9.65 -21.10 -11.64
CA ASP A 16 -10.11 -21.63 -10.34
C ASP A 16 -11.48 -21.04 -9.93
N TRP A 17 -11.99 -20.06 -10.69
CA TRP A 17 -13.16 -19.27 -10.34
C TRP A 17 -14.22 -19.28 -11.44
N ASN A 18 -15.48 -19.16 -11.06
CA ASN A 18 -16.57 -19.04 -12.01
C ASN A 18 -16.87 -17.57 -12.34
N TYR A 19 -16.76 -17.20 -13.60
CA TYR A 19 -17.00 -15.86 -14.13
C TYR A 19 -17.55 -15.90 -15.57
N ASP A 20 -18.14 -14.79 -16.02
CA ASP A 20 -18.71 -14.65 -17.37
C ASP A 20 -17.81 -13.81 -18.28
N GLU A 21 -17.12 -12.80 -17.71
CA GLU A 21 -16.24 -11.87 -18.42
C GLU A 21 -14.93 -11.64 -17.67
N THR A 22 -13.92 -11.19 -18.37
CA THR A 22 -12.61 -10.79 -17.77
C THR A 22 -12.24 -9.37 -18.11
N LEU A 23 -11.54 -8.70 -17.18
CA LEU A 23 -10.86 -7.41 -17.38
C LEU A 23 -9.41 -7.54 -16.90
N MET A 24 -8.46 -7.41 -17.83
CA MET A 24 -7.04 -7.42 -17.49
C MET A 24 -6.55 -6.01 -17.22
N VAL A 25 -6.06 -5.78 -15.99
CA VAL A 25 -5.47 -4.51 -15.55
C VAL A 25 -3.96 -4.53 -15.84
N THR A 26 -3.48 -3.52 -16.55
CA THR A 26 -2.07 -3.39 -16.98
C THR A 26 -1.31 -2.28 -16.25
N HIS A 27 -2.02 -1.35 -15.61
CA HIS A 27 -1.46 -0.23 -14.87
C HIS A 27 -2.36 0.12 -13.66
N HIS A 28 -1.92 1.04 -12.81
CA HIS A 28 -2.77 1.56 -11.74
C HIS A 28 -4.00 2.29 -12.30
N PRO A 29 -5.14 2.32 -11.60
CA PRO A 29 -6.34 3.01 -12.07
C PRO A 29 -6.07 4.51 -12.21
N THR A 30 -6.51 5.06 -13.32
CA THR A 30 -6.49 6.49 -13.61
C THR A 30 -7.91 7.04 -13.58
N LYS A 31 -8.08 8.34 -13.72
CA LYS A 31 -9.40 9.00 -13.66
C LYS A 31 -10.42 8.40 -14.64
N GLU A 32 -9.96 7.90 -15.76
CA GLU A 32 -10.80 7.31 -16.80
C GLU A 32 -11.56 6.07 -16.29
N VAL A 33 -11.04 5.36 -15.28
CA VAL A 33 -11.76 4.22 -14.69
C VAL A 33 -13.08 4.63 -14.06
N LEU A 34 -13.24 5.90 -13.66
CA LEU A 34 -14.46 6.42 -13.07
C LEU A 34 -15.66 6.43 -14.05
N GLU A 35 -15.41 6.38 -15.36
CA GLU A 35 -16.46 6.22 -16.38
C GLU A 35 -17.14 4.86 -16.26
N MET A 36 -16.45 3.87 -15.67
CA MET A 36 -16.99 2.54 -15.39
C MET A 36 -17.46 2.39 -13.93
N ALA A 37 -17.43 3.44 -13.12
CA ALA A 37 -17.79 3.36 -11.72
C ALA A 37 -19.21 2.81 -11.53
N ASP A 38 -19.35 1.93 -10.53
CA ASP A 38 -20.64 1.28 -10.19
C ASP A 38 -21.37 0.63 -11.39
N SER A 39 -20.63 0.14 -12.40
CA SER A 39 -21.24 -0.48 -13.61
C SER A 39 -21.47 -1.99 -13.50
N LYS A 40 -20.79 -2.67 -12.56
CA LYS A 40 -20.82 -4.14 -12.41
C LYS A 40 -21.41 -4.57 -11.07
N ASP A 41 -22.24 -5.60 -11.07
CA ASP A 41 -22.94 -6.08 -9.87
C ASP A 41 -22.14 -7.12 -9.08
N GLN A 42 -21.37 -7.98 -9.75
CA GLN A 42 -20.55 -9.02 -9.14
C GLN A 42 -19.14 -8.96 -9.71
N VAL A 43 -18.15 -8.71 -8.85
CA VAL A 43 -16.76 -8.60 -9.26
C VAL A 43 -15.87 -9.47 -8.37
N ILE A 44 -15.02 -10.26 -9.00
CA ILE A 44 -13.91 -10.99 -8.35
C ILE A 44 -12.61 -10.36 -8.82
N ALA A 45 -11.69 -10.08 -7.92
CA ALA A 45 -10.39 -9.48 -8.21
C ALA A 45 -9.25 -10.38 -7.75
N ILE A 46 -8.37 -10.79 -8.66
CA ILE A 46 -7.15 -11.55 -8.34
C ILE A 46 -5.94 -10.72 -8.72
N GLY A 47 -5.23 -10.16 -7.75
CA GLY A 47 -4.07 -9.32 -8.04
C GLY A 47 -3.59 -8.47 -6.89
N GLY A 48 -2.67 -7.56 -7.20
CA GLY A 48 -2.20 -6.53 -6.29
C GLY A 48 -3.14 -5.33 -6.21
N GLY A 49 -2.68 -4.26 -5.55
CA GLY A 49 -3.47 -3.06 -5.28
C GLY A 49 -4.16 -2.48 -6.51
N SER A 50 -3.46 -2.34 -7.65
CA SER A 50 -4.06 -1.79 -8.89
C SER A 50 -5.26 -2.58 -9.40
N VAL A 51 -5.21 -3.90 -9.32
CA VAL A 51 -6.31 -4.79 -9.71
C VAL A 51 -7.49 -4.63 -8.77
N ILE A 52 -7.21 -4.65 -7.46
CA ILE A 52 -8.23 -4.57 -6.42
C ILE A 52 -8.91 -3.18 -6.45
N ASP A 53 -8.13 -2.10 -6.59
CA ASP A 53 -8.68 -0.75 -6.65
C ASP A 53 -9.53 -0.52 -7.90
N THR A 54 -9.08 -1.00 -9.07
CA THR A 54 -9.92 -1.00 -10.28
C THR A 54 -11.24 -1.74 -10.05
N ALA A 55 -11.17 -2.95 -9.50
CA ALA A 55 -12.36 -3.76 -9.23
C ALA A 55 -13.33 -3.07 -8.25
N LYS A 56 -12.83 -2.43 -7.21
CA LYS A 56 -13.64 -1.67 -6.24
C LYS A 56 -14.39 -0.52 -6.90
N ILE A 57 -13.72 0.24 -7.78
CA ILE A 57 -14.32 1.40 -8.46
C ILE A 57 -15.46 0.95 -9.36
N ILE A 58 -15.27 -0.10 -10.14
CA ILE A 58 -16.26 -0.54 -11.12
C ILE A 58 -17.44 -1.32 -10.53
N SER A 59 -17.33 -1.76 -9.26
CA SER A 59 -18.35 -2.60 -8.62
C SER A 59 -19.36 -1.80 -7.82
N LYS A 60 -20.65 -2.07 -8.01
CA LYS A 60 -21.76 -1.58 -7.18
C LYS A 60 -21.78 -2.20 -5.78
N ASN A 61 -21.24 -3.40 -5.62
CA ASN A 61 -21.32 -4.20 -4.42
C ASN A 61 -19.93 -4.51 -3.87
N PRO A 62 -19.80 -4.99 -2.62
CA PRO A 62 -18.52 -5.51 -2.14
C PRO A 62 -17.95 -6.56 -3.11
N ILE A 63 -16.71 -6.40 -3.50
CA ILE A 63 -16.01 -7.37 -4.36
C ILE A 63 -15.50 -8.56 -3.55
N ILE A 64 -15.26 -9.69 -4.23
CA ILE A 64 -14.40 -10.75 -3.69
C ILE A 64 -12.96 -10.41 -4.11
N ALA A 65 -12.09 -10.11 -3.15
CA ALA A 65 -10.69 -9.77 -3.40
C ALA A 65 -9.77 -10.91 -2.98
N ILE A 66 -8.93 -11.35 -3.91
CA ILE A 66 -7.88 -12.34 -3.69
C ILE A 66 -6.53 -11.62 -3.87
N PRO A 67 -5.94 -11.08 -2.80
CA PRO A 67 -4.69 -10.32 -2.88
C PRO A 67 -3.50 -11.25 -3.22
N THR A 68 -2.66 -10.78 -4.14
CA THR A 68 -1.41 -11.44 -4.52
C THR A 68 -0.18 -10.56 -4.23
N THR A 69 -0.34 -9.55 -3.38
CA THR A 69 0.71 -8.69 -2.81
C THR A 69 0.35 -8.34 -1.38
N PHE A 70 1.27 -7.74 -0.63
CA PHE A 70 1.09 -7.40 0.78
C PHE A 70 0.68 -5.93 1.01
N ALA A 71 0.17 -5.22 -0.01
CA ALA A 71 -0.14 -3.79 0.07
C ALA A 71 -1.45 -3.44 0.82
N GLY A 72 -2.27 -4.43 1.21
CA GLY A 72 -3.45 -4.21 2.05
C GLY A 72 -4.71 -3.68 1.36
N ALA A 73 -4.71 -3.42 0.04
CA ALA A 73 -5.84 -2.84 -0.69
C ALA A 73 -7.18 -3.61 -0.53
N SER A 74 -7.12 -4.90 -0.22
CA SER A 74 -8.30 -5.74 0.03
C SER A 74 -9.00 -5.48 1.36
N ARG A 75 -8.43 -4.64 2.23
CA ARG A 75 -8.98 -4.31 3.56
C ARG A 75 -9.34 -2.84 3.73
N THR A 76 -9.36 -2.07 2.66
CA THR A 76 -9.73 -0.65 2.71
C THR A 76 -11.11 -0.40 2.11
N SER A 77 -11.85 0.55 2.69
CA SER A 77 -13.16 1.00 2.21
C SER A 77 -13.05 2.06 1.11
N HIS A 78 -11.85 2.32 0.63
CA HIS A 78 -11.58 3.22 -0.48
C HIS A 78 -10.71 2.54 -1.53
N ALA A 79 -10.76 3.04 -2.75
CA ALA A 79 -9.87 2.70 -3.85
C ALA A 79 -9.01 3.91 -4.20
N VAL A 80 -7.79 3.68 -4.66
CA VAL A 80 -6.88 4.73 -5.11
C VAL A 80 -6.92 4.81 -6.63
N TYR A 81 -6.98 6.04 -7.16
CA TYR A 81 -6.78 6.33 -8.58
C TYR A 81 -5.92 7.58 -8.76
N TRP A 82 -5.42 7.78 -9.98
CA TRP A 82 -4.56 8.90 -10.32
C TRP A 82 -5.25 9.85 -11.30
N ASP A 83 -5.16 11.16 -11.03
CA ASP A 83 -5.52 12.23 -11.95
C ASP A 83 -4.26 13.07 -12.24
N GLY A 84 -3.56 12.72 -13.31
CA GLY A 84 -2.20 13.20 -13.56
C GLY A 84 -1.27 12.85 -12.39
N PRO A 85 -0.60 13.81 -11.76
CA PRO A 85 0.30 13.57 -10.63
C PRO A 85 -0.42 13.40 -9.28
N LYS A 86 -1.72 13.59 -9.23
CA LYS A 86 -2.50 13.56 -7.98
C LYS A 86 -3.00 12.16 -7.68
N LYS A 87 -2.63 11.63 -6.50
CA LYS A 87 -3.20 10.42 -5.92
C LYS A 87 -4.49 10.77 -5.19
N LEU A 88 -5.60 10.19 -5.61
CA LEU A 88 -6.95 10.48 -5.10
C LEU A 88 -7.62 9.20 -4.62
N ASN A 89 -8.58 9.35 -3.69
CA ASN A 89 -9.37 8.27 -3.16
C ASN A 89 -10.79 8.32 -3.69
N TRP A 90 -11.34 7.15 -4.00
CA TRP A 90 -12.73 6.91 -4.32
C TRP A 90 -13.36 6.06 -3.21
N ASN A 91 -14.43 6.54 -2.60
CA ASN A 91 -15.12 5.78 -1.56
C ASN A 91 -15.78 4.53 -2.17
N THR A 92 -15.51 3.40 -1.59
CA THR A 92 -16.01 2.10 -2.03
C THR A 92 -16.55 1.31 -0.84
N ARG A 93 -16.95 0.08 -1.09
CA ARG A 93 -17.34 -0.87 -0.05
C ARG A 93 -16.16 -1.74 0.33
N LEU A 94 -16.09 -2.13 1.59
CA LEU A 94 -15.05 -3.04 2.07
C LEU A 94 -15.18 -4.39 1.33
N PRO A 95 -14.10 -4.91 0.72
CA PRO A 95 -14.11 -6.21 0.06
C PRO A 95 -14.32 -7.38 1.02
N VAL A 96 -14.84 -8.48 0.48
CA VAL A 96 -14.70 -9.80 1.08
C VAL A 96 -13.36 -10.38 0.66
N THR A 97 -12.41 -10.46 1.59
CA THR A 97 -11.06 -10.93 1.29
C THR A 97 -10.95 -12.44 1.40
N VAL A 98 -10.41 -13.08 0.38
CA VAL A 98 -10.09 -14.51 0.35
C VAL A 98 -8.57 -14.67 0.22
N LEU A 99 -7.94 -15.34 1.19
CA LEU A 99 -6.50 -15.57 1.19
C LEU A 99 -6.15 -16.87 0.45
N ARG A 100 -5.22 -16.76 -0.51
CA ARG A 100 -4.68 -17.85 -1.30
C ARG A 100 -3.17 -17.68 -1.41
N SER A 101 -2.42 -18.21 -0.44
CA SER A 101 -0.96 -18.08 -0.41
C SER A 101 -0.29 -18.73 -1.62
N GLU A 102 -0.91 -19.76 -2.19
CA GLU A 102 -0.45 -20.40 -3.41
C GLU A 102 -0.41 -19.46 -4.64
N TYR A 103 -1.20 -18.36 -4.64
CA TYR A 103 -1.19 -17.37 -5.72
C TYR A 103 -0.03 -16.36 -5.59
N LEU A 104 0.70 -16.38 -4.48
CA LEU A 104 1.90 -15.56 -4.28
C LEU A 104 3.13 -16.13 -5.02
N LYS A 105 3.06 -17.35 -5.56
CA LYS A 105 4.16 -18.00 -6.30
C LYS A 105 4.59 -17.22 -7.56
N THR A 106 3.77 -16.30 -8.05
CA THR A 106 4.09 -15.44 -9.19
C THR A 106 4.72 -14.10 -8.83
N LEU A 107 4.89 -13.81 -7.53
CA LEU A 107 5.58 -12.61 -7.10
C LEU A 107 7.05 -12.65 -7.55
N SER A 108 7.49 -11.60 -8.24
CA SER A 108 8.91 -11.36 -8.42
C SER A 108 9.54 -10.87 -7.10
N ASP A 109 10.84 -11.07 -6.95
CA ASP A 109 11.58 -10.63 -5.76
C ASP A 109 11.40 -9.14 -5.48
N ASP A 110 11.39 -8.31 -6.51
CA ASP A 110 11.16 -6.88 -6.38
C ASP A 110 9.76 -6.57 -5.84
N ILE A 111 8.71 -7.17 -6.41
CA ILE A 111 7.34 -6.94 -5.96
C ILE A 111 7.14 -7.50 -4.54
N TYR A 112 7.76 -8.63 -4.22
CA TYR A 112 7.79 -9.17 -2.86
C TYR A 112 8.36 -8.12 -1.89
N ARG A 113 9.59 -7.63 -2.14
CA ARG A 113 10.27 -6.64 -1.29
C ARG A 113 9.46 -5.34 -1.18
N TYR A 114 8.96 -4.82 -2.30
CA TYR A 114 8.20 -3.57 -2.33
C TYR A 114 6.89 -3.67 -1.56
N SER A 115 6.11 -4.72 -1.78
CA SER A 115 4.82 -4.88 -1.09
C SER A 115 4.97 -5.26 0.39
N LYS A 116 6.02 -6.02 0.75
CA LYS A 116 6.35 -6.27 2.16
C LYS A 116 6.77 -4.99 2.87
N THR A 117 7.60 -4.14 2.22
CA THR A 117 7.98 -2.85 2.79
C THR A 117 6.76 -1.94 2.97
N ASP A 118 5.80 -1.95 2.03
CA ASP A 118 4.54 -1.21 2.16
C ASP A 118 3.74 -1.67 3.38
N CYS A 119 3.63 -2.98 3.59
CA CYS A 119 3.02 -3.57 4.78
C CYS A 119 3.71 -3.11 6.09
N VAL A 120 5.05 -3.13 6.11
CA VAL A 120 5.86 -2.63 7.24
C VAL A 120 5.59 -1.14 7.49
N CYS A 121 5.56 -0.32 6.44
CA CYS A 121 5.28 1.11 6.55
C CYS A 121 3.87 1.39 7.07
N HIS A 122 2.85 0.67 6.61
CA HIS A 122 1.48 0.79 7.10
C HIS A 122 1.40 0.51 8.62
N ALA A 123 1.98 -0.61 9.07
CA ALA A 123 2.01 -0.94 10.49
C ALA A 123 2.80 0.09 11.31
N LEU A 124 3.97 0.51 10.84
CA LEU A 124 4.83 1.49 11.52
C LEU A 124 4.13 2.85 11.65
N GLU A 125 3.61 3.38 10.55
CA GLU A 125 2.93 4.67 10.54
C GLU A 125 1.67 4.66 11.42
N SER A 126 0.97 3.52 11.52
CA SER A 126 -0.16 3.38 12.42
C SER A 126 0.27 3.45 13.90
N LEU A 127 1.44 2.91 14.27
CA LEU A 127 1.95 2.98 15.65
C LEU A 127 2.38 4.40 16.04
N ILE A 128 2.99 5.14 15.13
CA ILE A 128 3.51 6.50 15.38
C ILE A 128 2.49 7.60 15.09
N SER A 129 1.29 7.25 14.62
CA SER A 129 0.23 8.22 14.29
C SER A 129 -0.31 8.91 15.54
N LEU A 130 -0.57 10.22 15.44
CA LEU A 130 -1.32 10.97 16.45
C LEU A 130 -2.78 10.49 16.61
N LYS A 131 -3.29 9.75 15.62
CA LYS A 131 -4.63 9.14 15.61
C LYS A 131 -4.64 7.69 16.11
N ALA A 132 -3.51 7.18 16.61
CA ALA A 132 -3.41 5.80 17.03
C ALA A 132 -4.35 5.49 18.21
N THR A 133 -5.15 4.45 18.03
CA THR A 133 -6.06 3.90 19.05
C THR A 133 -5.47 2.61 19.63
N VAL A 134 -6.10 2.09 20.70
CA VAL A 134 -5.74 0.77 21.24
C VAL A 134 -5.91 -0.31 20.16
N GLU A 135 -7.00 -0.24 19.40
CA GLU A 135 -7.31 -1.18 18.34
C GLU A 135 -6.27 -1.12 17.20
N SER A 136 -5.96 0.07 16.68
CA SER A 136 -4.97 0.21 15.61
C SER A 136 -3.57 -0.24 16.05
N ARG A 137 -3.20 0.01 17.32
CA ARG A 137 -1.93 -0.49 17.88
C ARG A 137 -1.90 -2.01 17.99
N PHE A 138 -3.00 -2.63 18.40
CA PHE A 138 -3.13 -4.09 18.45
C PHE A 138 -2.93 -4.69 17.06
N TYR A 139 -3.61 -4.18 16.05
CA TYR A 139 -3.44 -4.64 14.67
C TYR A 139 -2.01 -4.46 14.17
N ALA A 140 -1.41 -3.30 14.37
CA ALA A 140 -0.06 -3.00 13.90
C ALA A 140 1.01 -3.86 14.59
N LEU A 141 0.93 -4.06 15.91
CA LEU A 141 1.87 -4.90 16.65
C LEU A 141 1.75 -6.38 16.23
N THR A 142 0.51 -6.88 16.09
CA THR A 142 0.28 -8.25 15.60
C THR A 142 0.79 -8.42 14.16
N ALA A 143 0.63 -7.39 13.31
CA ALA A 143 1.22 -7.41 11.97
C ALA A 143 2.75 -7.56 12.03
N PHE A 144 3.46 -6.82 12.90
CA PHE A 144 4.90 -6.96 13.08
C PHE A 144 5.32 -8.34 13.56
N GLU A 145 4.58 -8.94 14.50
CA GLU A 145 4.84 -10.31 14.93
C GLU A 145 4.78 -11.31 13.77
N LEU A 146 3.78 -11.18 12.91
CA LEU A 146 3.61 -12.05 11.75
C LEU A 146 4.66 -11.78 10.66
N ILE A 147 4.99 -10.52 10.37
CA ILE A 147 6.05 -10.15 9.42
C ILE A 147 7.39 -10.78 9.84
N ASN A 148 7.70 -10.73 11.14
CA ASN A 148 8.96 -11.28 11.68
C ASN A 148 9.03 -12.82 11.64
N LYS A 149 7.89 -13.53 11.50
CA LYS A 149 7.90 -14.99 11.24
C LYS A 149 8.37 -15.34 9.82
N GLY A 150 8.17 -14.44 8.86
CA GLY A 150 8.71 -14.54 7.50
C GLY A 150 8.03 -15.56 6.57
N ARG A 151 6.98 -16.28 7.00
CA ARG A 151 6.24 -17.19 6.11
C ARG A 151 5.26 -16.41 5.25
N MET A 152 5.01 -16.88 4.03
CA MET A 152 4.13 -16.18 3.07
C MET A 152 2.69 -16.01 3.59
N GLU A 153 2.15 -17.03 4.27
CA GLU A 153 0.82 -16.99 4.88
C GLU A 153 0.75 -15.95 5.99
N ASP A 154 1.81 -15.86 6.81
CA ASP A 154 1.91 -14.88 7.89
C ASP A 154 1.99 -13.45 7.33
N LEU A 155 2.80 -13.24 6.27
CA LEU A 155 2.90 -11.94 5.59
C LEU A 155 1.57 -11.51 4.96
N LEU A 156 0.85 -12.45 4.36
CA LEU A 156 -0.45 -12.16 3.78
C LEU A 156 -1.46 -11.76 4.87
N THR A 157 -1.47 -12.47 6.00
CA THR A 157 -2.30 -12.11 7.17
C THR A 157 -1.86 -10.78 7.78
N ALA A 158 -0.55 -10.56 7.91
CA ALA A 158 0.00 -9.29 8.40
C ALA A 158 -0.43 -8.10 7.56
N SER A 159 -0.48 -8.27 6.23
CA SER A 159 -0.91 -7.20 5.33
C SER A 159 -2.37 -6.77 5.55
N LEU A 160 -3.24 -7.69 5.95
CA LEU A 160 -4.61 -7.35 6.31
C LEU A 160 -4.67 -6.58 7.63
N LEU A 161 -3.93 -7.04 8.65
CA LEU A 161 -3.87 -6.36 9.95
C LEU A 161 -3.24 -4.98 9.85
N ALA A 162 -2.14 -4.83 9.08
CA ALA A 162 -1.55 -3.53 8.81
C ALA A 162 -2.53 -2.60 8.09
N ALA A 163 -3.34 -3.13 7.18
CA ALA A 163 -4.38 -2.38 6.50
C ALA A 163 -5.52 -1.96 7.44
N ASP A 164 -6.00 -2.86 8.31
CA ASP A 164 -6.98 -2.53 9.34
C ASP A 164 -6.46 -1.43 10.29
N ALA A 165 -5.16 -1.46 10.62
CA ALA A 165 -4.53 -0.43 11.44
C ALA A 165 -4.51 0.94 10.74
N PHE A 166 -4.04 1.02 9.48
CA PHE A 166 -3.97 2.30 8.78
C PHE A 166 -5.33 2.81 8.29
N GLU A 167 -6.33 1.96 8.13
CA GLU A 167 -7.70 2.42 7.84
C GLU A 167 -8.24 3.28 9.00
N ILE A 168 -7.83 2.99 10.24
CA ILE A 168 -8.16 3.79 11.43
C ILE A 168 -7.32 5.07 11.50
N THR A 169 -6.00 4.98 11.26
CA THR A 169 -5.05 6.05 11.54
C THR A 169 -4.71 6.93 10.35
N GLY A 170 -4.92 6.43 9.14
CA GLY A 170 -4.29 6.96 7.94
C GLY A 170 -2.80 6.65 7.89
N THR A 171 -2.19 6.96 6.74
CA THR A 171 -0.74 6.97 6.52
C THR A 171 -0.17 8.35 6.83
N ASN A 172 1.16 8.47 7.08
CA ASN A 172 1.74 9.76 7.43
C ASN A 172 3.08 10.04 6.69
N ILE A 173 4.22 10.13 7.38
CA ILE A 173 5.46 10.69 6.85
C ILE A 173 6.08 9.88 5.68
N LEU A 174 6.14 8.54 5.79
CA LEU A 174 6.76 7.70 4.75
C LEU A 174 5.94 7.76 3.46
N HIS A 175 4.62 7.62 3.60
CA HIS A 175 3.72 7.70 2.46
C HIS A 175 3.65 9.11 1.86
N ALA A 176 3.62 10.16 2.68
CA ALA A 176 3.62 11.54 2.19
C ALA A 176 4.88 11.84 1.34
N LEU A 177 6.05 11.34 1.75
CA LEU A 177 7.30 11.47 0.99
C LEU A 177 7.34 10.57 -0.26
N SER A 178 6.66 9.42 -0.23
CA SER A 178 6.60 8.51 -1.39
C SER A 178 5.75 9.06 -2.54
N TYR A 179 4.77 9.91 -2.27
CA TYR A 179 3.85 10.42 -3.31
C TYR A 179 4.56 11.24 -4.38
N PRO A 180 5.38 12.28 -4.06
CA PRO A 180 6.13 13.00 -5.09
C PRO A 180 7.17 12.12 -5.80
N LEU A 181 7.80 11.16 -5.11
CA LEU A 181 8.68 10.19 -5.76
C LEU A 181 7.95 9.38 -6.84
N THR A 182 6.73 8.97 -6.57
CA THR A 182 5.93 8.21 -7.53
C THR A 182 5.35 9.11 -8.62
N ALA A 183 4.74 10.23 -8.24
CA ALA A 183 3.98 11.08 -9.15
C ALA A 183 4.86 11.90 -10.10
N ILE A 184 5.99 12.41 -9.62
CA ILE A 184 6.86 13.32 -10.38
C ILE A 184 8.01 12.54 -11.05
N TYR A 185 8.59 11.60 -10.32
CA TYR A 185 9.79 10.89 -10.78
C TYR A 185 9.52 9.47 -11.29
N GLY A 186 8.26 9.01 -11.28
CA GLY A 186 7.86 7.70 -11.79
C GLY A 186 8.41 6.51 -10.98
N VAL A 187 8.87 6.74 -9.75
CA VAL A 187 9.40 5.66 -8.89
C VAL A 187 8.23 4.79 -8.42
N PRO A 188 8.25 3.47 -8.61
CA PRO A 188 7.23 2.59 -8.08
C PRO A 188 7.02 2.80 -6.57
N HIS A 189 5.77 2.87 -6.11
CA HIS A 189 5.42 3.24 -4.74
C HIS A 189 6.18 2.46 -3.67
N GLY A 190 6.14 1.12 -3.72
CA GLY A 190 6.86 0.29 -2.75
C GLY A 190 8.39 0.42 -2.86
N LYS A 191 8.92 0.75 -4.05
CA LYS A 191 10.33 1.12 -4.21
C LYS A 191 10.66 2.43 -3.51
N ALA A 192 9.80 3.43 -3.61
CA ALA A 192 9.94 4.69 -2.89
C ALA A 192 9.96 4.47 -1.36
N LEU A 193 9.05 3.63 -0.84
CA LEU A 193 9.02 3.27 0.58
C LEU A 193 10.28 2.51 1.03
N LEU A 194 10.78 1.57 0.21
CA LEU A 194 12.01 0.84 0.49
C LEU A 194 13.24 1.76 0.54
N PHE A 195 13.25 2.85 -0.23
CA PHE A 195 14.27 3.88 -0.19
C PHE A 195 14.15 4.75 1.09
N LEU A 196 12.94 5.13 1.48
CA LEU A 196 12.68 6.07 2.58
C LEU A 196 12.77 5.41 3.96
N LEU A 197 12.28 4.18 4.10
CA LEU A 197 12.17 3.52 5.41
C LEU A 197 13.50 3.46 6.18
N PRO A 198 14.61 2.95 5.62
CA PRO A 198 15.87 2.86 6.37
C PRO A 198 16.44 4.22 6.77
N LYS A 199 16.15 5.28 6.00
CA LYS A 199 16.63 6.65 6.26
C LYS A 199 15.85 7.34 7.38
N LEU A 200 14.57 7.11 7.45
CA LEU A 200 13.67 7.75 8.41
C LEU A 200 13.50 6.96 9.71
N LEU A 201 13.65 5.62 9.64
CA LEU A 201 13.42 4.73 10.77
C LEU A 201 14.19 5.13 12.04
N PRO A 202 15.49 5.54 12.00
CA PRO A 202 16.21 5.98 13.19
C PRO A 202 15.56 7.16 13.91
N TYR A 203 14.82 7.99 13.18
CA TYR A 203 14.11 9.15 13.73
C TYR A 203 12.69 8.85 14.18
N ILE A 204 11.92 8.11 13.34
CA ILE A 204 10.50 7.88 13.61
C ILE A 204 10.25 6.66 14.49
N GLY A 205 11.18 5.72 14.52
CA GLY A 205 11.09 4.46 15.25
C GLY A 205 11.84 4.43 16.59
N ASP A 206 12.52 5.50 16.99
CA ASP A 206 13.39 5.55 18.18
C ASP A 206 12.70 5.23 19.51
N LEU A 207 11.38 5.44 19.59
CA LEU A 207 10.58 5.16 20.79
C LEU A 207 9.89 3.78 20.72
N LEU A 208 10.02 3.07 19.62
CA LEU A 208 9.40 1.77 19.42
C LEU A 208 10.39 0.65 19.81
N ASN A 209 10.06 -0.09 20.86
CA ASN A 209 10.85 -1.26 21.25
C ASN A 209 10.36 -2.52 20.51
N ILE A 210 10.39 -2.49 19.18
CA ILE A 210 9.98 -3.59 18.31
C ILE A 210 11.03 -3.82 17.20
N ASN A 211 11.11 -5.06 16.72
CA ASN A 211 11.93 -5.37 15.56
C ASN A 211 11.21 -4.97 14.27
N ILE A 212 11.71 -3.96 13.57
CA ILE A 212 11.18 -3.48 12.29
C ILE A 212 12.08 -4.02 11.17
N PRO A 213 11.60 -4.96 10.37
CA PRO A 213 12.41 -5.58 9.34
C PRO A 213 12.62 -4.61 8.16
N ILE A 214 13.87 -4.53 7.69
CA ILE A 214 14.27 -3.77 6.49
C ILE A 214 14.84 -4.78 5.48
N ASP A 215 14.22 -4.85 4.30
CA ASP A 215 14.66 -5.77 3.22
C ASP A 215 15.78 -5.16 2.35
N GLY A 216 16.78 -4.58 2.99
CA GLY A 216 17.92 -3.93 2.35
C GLY A 216 17.65 -2.46 2.02
N THR A 217 18.60 -1.87 1.30
CA THR A 217 18.58 -0.47 0.87
C THR A 217 18.64 -0.39 -0.64
N ILE A 218 18.13 0.70 -1.19
CA ILE A 218 18.23 1.03 -2.61
C ILE A 218 18.53 2.51 -2.75
N ASP A 219 19.14 2.88 -3.87
CA ASP A 219 19.37 4.28 -4.21
C ASP A 219 18.37 4.77 -5.26
N ILE A 220 17.94 6.01 -5.09
CA ILE A 220 17.09 6.74 -6.04
C ILE A 220 17.75 8.10 -6.29
N LYS A 221 18.07 8.37 -7.55
CA LYS A 221 18.67 9.64 -7.96
C LYS A 221 17.57 10.59 -8.43
N VAL A 222 17.17 11.51 -7.57
CA VAL A 222 16.13 12.52 -7.81
C VAL A 222 16.48 13.80 -7.06
N ASP A 223 15.82 14.90 -7.39
CA ASP A 223 15.88 16.12 -6.59
C ASP A 223 15.09 15.93 -5.27
N MET A 224 15.80 15.54 -4.23
CA MET A 224 15.19 15.32 -2.91
C MET A 224 14.67 16.60 -2.26
N VAL A 225 15.21 17.78 -2.61
CA VAL A 225 14.68 19.06 -2.10
C VAL A 225 13.27 19.27 -2.65
N ASN A 226 13.07 19.04 -3.94
CA ASN A 226 11.74 19.10 -4.54
C ASN A 226 10.78 18.06 -3.95
N VAL A 227 11.25 16.83 -3.71
CA VAL A 227 10.46 15.77 -3.06
C VAL A 227 9.96 16.22 -1.68
N ILE A 228 10.85 16.81 -0.86
CA ILE A 228 10.50 17.32 0.47
C ILE A 228 9.48 18.47 0.37
N ASP A 229 9.71 19.43 -0.52
CA ASP A 229 8.83 20.60 -0.68
C ASP A 229 7.43 20.19 -1.12
N GLU A 230 7.31 19.21 -2.01
CA GLU A 230 6.02 18.66 -2.41
C GLU A 230 5.37 17.83 -1.30
N ALA A 231 6.13 17.01 -0.58
CA ALA A 231 5.62 16.19 0.51
C ALA A 231 5.06 17.04 1.67
N LEU A 232 5.71 18.17 2.00
CA LEU A 232 5.26 19.08 3.05
C LEU A 232 3.90 19.76 2.77
N LYS A 233 3.42 19.70 1.53
CA LYS A 233 2.07 20.17 1.16
C LYS A 233 0.95 19.19 1.57
N TYR A 234 1.30 17.94 1.90
CA TYR A 234 0.34 16.94 2.36
C TYR A 234 0.14 17.04 3.87
N PRO A 235 -1.05 17.41 4.38
CA PRO A 235 -1.29 17.54 5.83
C PRO A 235 -0.96 16.28 6.64
N LYS A 236 -1.11 15.11 6.04
CA LYS A 236 -0.81 13.81 6.66
C LYS A 236 0.63 13.66 7.15
N ILE A 237 1.59 14.37 6.57
CA ILE A 237 3.00 14.31 6.99
C ILE A 237 3.19 14.76 8.45
N TYR A 238 2.27 15.58 8.96
CA TYR A 238 2.29 16.11 10.32
C TYR A 238 1.47 15.26 11.31
N GLU A 239 0.81 14.20 10.84
CA GLU A 239 0.03 13.30 11.70
C GLU A 239 0.88 12.25 12.41
N THR A 240 2.19 12.40 12.41
CA THR A 240 3.14 11.60 13.19
C THR A 240 3.42 12.24 14.55
N GLY A 241 3.71 11.42 15.56
CA GLY A 241 4.13 11.90 16.90
C GLY A 241 5.51 12.58 16.96
N LYS A 242 6.12 12.84 15.80
CA LYS A 242 7.43 13.51 15.66
C LYS A 242 7.29 14.90 15.05
N ARG A 243 8.19 15.80 15.44
CA ARG A 243 8.29 17.11 14.80
C ARG A 243 8.80 16.94 13.36
N ILE A 244 8.08 17.46 12.40
CA ILE A 244 8.43 17.41 10.97
C ILE A 244 8.54 18.83 10.43
N ASN A 245 9.65 19.12 9.77
CA ASN A 245 9.87 20.34 8.99
C ASN A 245 10.92 20.07 7.89
N LYS A 246 11.13 21.02 7.00
CA LYS A 246 12.06 20.91 5.87
C LYS A 246 13.49 20.61 6.33
N GLU A 247 13.98 21.32 7.34
CA GLU A 247 15.36 21.16 7.88
C GLU A 247 15.62 19.74 8.39
N ILE A 248 14.67 19.19 9.18
CA ILE A 248 14.76 17.82 9.70
C ILE A 248 14.78 16.81 8.55
N LEU A 249 13.86 16.93 7.59
CA LEU A 249 13.77 16.02 6.47
C LEU A 249 15.02 16.07 5.57
N THR A 250 15.53 17.28 5.26
CA THR A 250 16.76 17.44 4.50
C THR A 250 17.92 16.72 5.18
N ARG A 251 18.12 16.94 6.49
CA ARG A 251 19.17 16.27 7.24
C ARG A 251 19.03 14.73 7.26
N LEU A 252 17.82 14.22 7.45
CA LEU A 252 17.57 12.77 7.50
C LEU A 252 17.78 12.08 6.15
N LEU A 253 17.46 12.78 5.06
CA LEU A 253 17.57 12.21 3.71
C LEU A 253 18.95 12.44 3.07
N GLU A 254 19.74 13.39 3.51
CA GLU A 254 21.10 13.67 3.03
C GLU A 254 22.20 12.85 3.73
N ILE A 255 22.08 12.56 5.04
CA ILE A 255 23.10 11.83 5.83
C ILE A 255 23.37 10.41 5.30
N THR A 256 22.58 9.94 4.39
CA THR A 256 22.65 8.58 3.84
C THR A 256 23.03 8.55 2.35
N GLN A 257 23.51 9.68 1.81
CA GLN A 257 24.19 9.75 0.51
C GLN A 257 25.71 9.54 0.74
#